data_b733a056893204a11e0bc4202f94be4b
#
_entry.id   b733a056893204a11e0bc4202f94be4b
#
_cell.length_a   1.000
_cell.length_b   1.000
_cell.length_c   1.000
_cell.angle_alpha   90.00
_cell.angle_beta   90.00
_cell.angle_gamma   90.00
#
_symmetry.space_group_name_H-M   'P 1'
#
loop_
_entity.id
_entity.type
_entity.pdbx_description
1 polymer ?
#
loop_
_entity_poly.entity_id
_entity_poly.type
_entity_poly.pdbx_seq_one_letter_code
_entity_poly.pdbx_strand_id
1 'polypeptide(L)'
;MYMNNKYEIIKSGENKGRIRALRSFGDVKKDDIGGFIESETNLSHNGDCWVFDDAKVYGNAMVFDNAKVYGNAKLSGDAEVFGNEKLIKSRI
;
A
#
# COMPACT_ATOMS: atom_id res chain seq x y z
N MET A 1 -21.50 -12.94 -4.44
CA MET A 1 -20.13 -13.04 -3.97
C MET A 1 -19.60 -11.70 -3.58
N TYR A 2 -18.95 -11.65 -2.53
CA TYR A 2 -18.35 -10.42 -2.15
C TYR A 2 -16.93 -10.66 -1.72
N MET A 3 -16.17 -9.61 -1.64
CA MET A 3 -14.81 -9.69 -1.29
C MET A 3 -14.55 -8.94 -0.03
N ASN A 4 -13.62 -9.43 0.72
CA ASN A 4 -13.26 -8.85 1.99
C ASN A 4 -12.11 -7.89 1.75
N ASN A 5 -12.41 -6.80 1.12
CA ASN A 5 -11.38 -5.85 0.74
C ASN A 5 -10.78 -5.16 1.95
N LYS A 6 -9.47 -5.05 1.94
CA LYS A 6 -8.75 -4.38 3.00
C LYS A 6 -8.67 -2.87 2.77
N TYR A 7 -8.68 -2.46 1.51
CA TYR A 7 -8.52 -1.05 1.14
C TYR A 7 -9.23 -0.76 -0.17
N GLU A 8 -9.29 0.50 -0.50
CA GLU A 8 -9.74 0.95 -1.82
C GLU A 8 -8.77 2.00 -2.31
N ILE A 9 -8.70 2.18 -3.63
CA ILE A 9 -7.92 3.24 -4.23
C ILE A 9 -8.84 4.43 -4.40
N ILE A 10 -8.43 5.58 -3.87
CA ILE A 10 -9.25 6.80 -3.94
C ILE A 10 -9.22 7.31 -5.36
N LYS A 11 -10.38 7.59 -5.92
CA LYS A 11 -10.50 7.88 -7.35
C LYS A 11 -10.67 9.35 -7.69
N SER A 12 -10.79 10.21 -6.71
CA SER A 12 -10.96 11.63 -7.00
C SER A 12 -10.53 12.45 -5.79
N GLY A 13 -10.35 13.75 -6.01
CA GLY A 13 -9.99 14.66 -4.95
C GLY A 13 -8.49 14.76 -4.77
N GLU A 14 -8.05 15.43 -3.72
CA GLU A 14 -6.63 15.64 -3.53
C GLU A 14 -5.89 14.38 -3.11
N ASN A 15 -6.61 13.36 -2.65
CA ASN A 15 -5.96 12.09 -2.29
C ASN A 15 -6.08 11.04 -3.39
N LYS A 16 -6.39 11.48 -4.62
CA LYS A 16 -6.53 10.55 -5.73
C LYS A 16 -5.27 9.71 -5.91
N GLY A 17 -5.44 8.41 -6.07
CA GLY A 17 -4.34 7.48 -6.23
C GLY A 17 -3.82 6.90 -4.94
N ARG A 18 -4.19 7.48 -3.81
CA ARG A 18 -3.79 6.92 -2.52
C ARG A 18 -4.75 5.81 -2.14
N ILE A 19 -4.36 5.03 -1.14
CA ILE A 19 -5.20 3.96 -0.64
C ILE A 19 -5.84 4.39 0.68
N ARG A 20 -7.05 3.89 0.93
CA ARG A 20 -7.75 4.15 2.17
C ARG A 20 -8.14 2.80 2.78
N ALA A 21 -7.84 2.60 4.05
CA ALA A 21 -8.15 1.34 4.72
C ALA A 21 -9.66 1.22 4.92
N LEU A 22 -10.19 0.04 4.59
CA LEU A 22 -11.61 -0.24 4.78
C LEU A 22 -11.87 -0.98 6.08
N ARG A 23 -10.83 -1.41 6.76
CA ARG A 23 -10.91 -2.03 8.07
C ARG A 23 -9.58 -1.85 8.78
N SER A 24 -9.57 -2.10 10.07
CA SER A 24 -8.33 -2.01 10.84
C SER A 24 -7.55 -3.29 10.74
N PHE A 25 -6.24 -3.20 10.66
CA PHE A 25 -5.34 -4.34 10.64
C PHE A 25 -3.94 -3.88 10.97
N GLY A 26 -3.17 -4.71 11.64
CA GLY A 26 -1.82 -4.32 12.03
C GLY A 26 -1.81 -2.97 12.72
N ASP A 27 -0.97 -2.06 12.21
CA ASP A 27 -0.89 -0.70 12.75
C ASP A 27 -1.78 0.28 12.01
N VAL A 28 -2.64 -0.21 11.12
CA VAL A 28 -3.48 0.63 10.29
C VAL A 28 -4.90 0.60 10.83
N LYS A 29 -5.53 1.75 10.88
CA LYS A 29 -6.91 1.85 11.35
C LYS A 29 -7.84 2.13 10.20
N LYS A 30 -9.07 1.69 10.33
CA LYS A 30 -10.09 1.96 9.33
C LYS A 30 -10.08 3.44 9.00
N ASP A 31 -10.15 3.75 7.73
CA ASP A 31 -10.16 5.09 7.14
C ASP A 31 -8.80 5.78 7.09
N ASP A 32 -7.74 5.11 7.55
CA ASP A 32 -6.40 5.68 7.37
C ASP A 32 -6.09 5.80 5.89
N ILE A 33 -5.40 6.88 5.55
CA ILE A 33 -4.98 7.13 4.17
C ILE A 33 -3.50 6.75 4.07
N GLY A 34 -3.19 5.89 3.11
CA GLY A 34 -1.82 5.46 2.89
C GLY A 34 -1.19 6.12 1.69
N GLY A 35 -0.18 5.48 1.14
CA GLY A 35 0.53 5.98 -0.03
C GLY A 35 -0.21 5.70 -1.32
N PHE A 36 0.54 5.69 -2.42
CA PHE A 36 -0.03 5.57 -3.75
C PHE A 36 0.22 4.21 -4.35
N ILE A 37 -0.78 3.65 -5.02
CA ILE A 37 -0.58 2.47 -5.85
C ILE A 37 -1.26 2.70 -7.18
N GLU A 38 -0.79 2.03 -8.21
CA GLU A 38 -1.34 2.17 -9.54
C GLU A 38 -2.53 1.24 -9.76
N SER A 39 -2.48 0.06 -9.21
CA SER A 39 -3.56 -0.90 -9.34
C SER A 39 -3.57 -1.83 -8.12
N GLU A 40 -4.65 -2.58 -7.99
CA GLU A 40 -4.77 -3.47 -6.82
C GLU A 40 -3.80 -4.63 -6.85
N THR A 41 -3.14 -4.88 -7.97
CA THR A 41 -2.11 -5.90 -8.00
C THR A 41 -0.84 -5.45 -7.26
N ASN A 42 -0.70 -4.16 -7.02
CA ASN A 42 0.48 -3.62 -6.32
C ASN A 42 0.46 -3.89 -4.82
N LEU A 43 -0.70 -4.12 -4.25
CA LEU A 43 -0.79 -4.30 -2.80
C LEU A 43 -1.82 -5.38 -2.49
N SER A 44 -1.40 -6.41 -1.78
CA SER A 44 -2.27 -7.52 -1.44
C SER A 44 -3.35 -7.10 -0.44
N HIS A 45 -4.53 -7.67 -0.58
CA HIS A 45 -5.59 -7.50 0.41
C HIS A 45 -5.45 -8.46 1.57
N ASN A 46 -4.56 -9.44 1.47
CA ASN A 46 -4.31 -10.39 2.54
C ASN A 46 -3.13 -9.93 3.38
N GLY A 47 -3.11 -10.34 4.62
CA GLY A 47 -2.01 -9.97 5.52
C GLY A 47 -2.11 -8.53 5.96
N ASP A 48 -1.07 -8.05 6.60
CA ASP A 48 -1.05 -6.70 7.16
C ASP A 48 -0.19 -5.74 6.36
N CYS A 49 0.17 -6.10 5.13
CA CYS A 49 1.02 -5.23 4.31
C CYS A 49 0.32 -3.89 4.03
N TRP A 50 1.11 -2.86 3.91
CA TRP A 50 0.58 -1.51 3.70
C TRP A 50 1.64 -0.60 3.11
N VAL A 51 1.19 0.40 2.37
CA VAL A 51 2.04 1.45 1.82
C VAL A 51 1.71 2.70 2.61
N PHE A 52 2.71 3.26 3.29
CA PHE A 52 2.54 4.39 4.19
C PHE A 52 3.07 5.68 3.58
N ASP A 53 2.69 6.79 4.18
CA ASP A 53 3.24 8.11 3.87
C ASP A 53 3.05 8.43 2.39
N ASP A 54 4.09 8.91 1.73
CA ASP A 54 4.01 9.25 0.31
C ASP A 54 4.68 8.22 -0.58
N ALA A 55 4.89 7.01 -0.06
CA ALA A 55 5.49 5.94 -0.85
C ALA A 55 4.60 5.59 -2.04
N LYS A 56 5.21 5.11 -3.10
CA LYS A 56 4.51 4.79 -4.34
C LYS A 56 4.89 3.41 -4.83
N VAL A 57 3.89 2.63 -5.24
CA VAL A 57 4.12 1.31 -5.82
C VAL A 57 3.39 1.27 -7.15
N TYR A 58 4.10 0.97 -8.22
CA TYR A 58 3.50 1.01 -9.56
C TYR A 58 4.15 -0.03 -10.48
N GLY A 59 3.69 -0.07 -11.72
CA GLY A 59 4.16 -1.08 -12.64
C GLY A 59 3.74 -2.46 -12.17
N ASN A 60 4.65 -3.42 -12.24
CA ASN A 60 4.39 -4.78 -11.80
C ASN A 60 4.88 -5.05 -10.39
N ALA A 61 5.25 -3.99 -9.66
CA ALA A 61 5.74 -4.15 -8.30
C ALA A 61 4.63 -4.66 -7.39
N MET A 62 4.99 -5.45 -6.39
CA MET A 62 4.03 -6.08 -5.50
C MET A 62 4.48 -5.99 -4.06
N VAL A 63 3.52 -5.68 -3.18
CA VAL A 63 3.75 -5.66 -1.74
C VAL A 63 2.75 -6.65 -1.14
N PHE A 64 3.23 -7.64 -0.41
CA PHE A 64 2.33 -8.67 0.13
C PHE A 64 2.85 -9.22 1.46
N ASP A 65 2.12 -10.17 2.02
CA ASP A 65 2.36 -10.72 3.35
C ASP A 65 2.22 -9.60 4.40
N ASN A 66 3.24 -9.36 5.20
CA ASN A 66 3.20 -8.33 6.22
C ASN A 66 4.19 -7.21 5.95
N ALA A 67 4.61 -7.08 4.70
CA ALA A 67 5.60 -6.09 4.31
C ALA A 67 5.06 -4.68 4.43
N LYS A 68 5.94 -3.72 4.66
CA LYS A 68 5.56 -2.31 4.83
C LYS A 68 6.50 -1.43 4.04
N VAL A 69 5.93 -0.45 3.38
CA VAL A 69 6.69 0.51 2.57
C VAL A 69 6.40 1.90 3.12
N TYR A 70 7.42 2.66 3.46
CA TYR A 70 7.31 3.93 4.16
C TYR A 70 8.03 5.07 3.46
N GLY A 71 7.73 6.26 3.93
CA GLY A 71 8.48 7.45 3.55
C GLY A 71 8.26 7.80 2.10
N ASN A 72 9.34 8.05 1.40
CA ASN A 72 9.28 8.41 -0.02
C ASN A 72 9.73 7.28 -0.92
N ALA A 73 9.68 6.04 -0.44
CA ALA A 73 10.11 4.89 -1.22
C ALA A 73 9.27 4.74 -2.49
N LYS A 74 9.89 4.28 -3.55
CA LYS A 74 9.21 4.03 -4.81
C LYS A 74 9.58 2.64 -5.29
N LEU A 75 8.56 1.83 -5.54
CA LEU A 75 8.74 0.50 -6.09
C LEU A 75 8.14 0.46 -7.48
N SER A 76 8.88 -0.06 -8.44
CA SER A 76 8.38 -0.15 -9.80
C SER A 76 9.00 -1.36 -10.48
N GLY A 77 8.70 -1.54 -11.75
CA GLY A 77 9.21 -2.67 -12.50
C GLY A 77 8.65 -3.96 -11.92
N ASP A 78 9.53 -4.91 -11.62
CA ASP A 78 9.12 -6.20 -11.07
C ASP A 78 9.54 -6.36 -9.61
N ALA A 79 9.70 -5.27 -8.89
CA ALA A 79 10.13 -5.32 -7.49
C ALA A 79 9.07 -6.00 -6.62
N GLU A 80 9.51 -6.70 -5.60
CA GLU A 80 8.62 -7.37 -4.66
C GLU A 80 9.11 -7.14 -3.24
N VAL A 81 8.19 -6.80 -2.36
CA VAL A 81 8.48 -6.66 -0.93
C VAL A 81 7.49 -7.54 -0.20
N PHE A 82 8.00 -8.48 0.58
CA PHE A 82 7.12 -9.49 1.18
C PHE A 82 7.67 -9.98 2.51
N GLY A 83 6.98 -10.93 3.12
CA GLY A 83 7.35 -11.43 4.43
C GLY A 83 7.16 -10.34 5.46
N ASN A 84 8.17 -10.12 6.29
CA ASN A 84 8.13 -9.05 7.27
C ASN A 84 9.05 -7.91 6.89
N GLU A 85 9.33 -7.77 5.61
CA GLU A 85 10.24 -6.72 5.15
C GLU A 85 9.67 -5.34 5.37
N LYS A 86 10.55 -4.40 5.60
CA LYS A 86 10.18 -3.00 5.72
C LYS A 86 11.10 -2.22 4.81
N LEU A 87 10.51 -1.50 3.89
CA LEU A 87 11.26 -0.67 2.96
C LEU A 87 11.02 0.78 3.31
N ILE A 88 12.06 1.46 3.72
CA ILE A 88 11.95 2.86 4.12
C ILE A 88 12.92 3.66 3.31
N LYS A 89 12.45 4.74 2.73
CA LYS A 89 13.35 5.67 2.10
C LYS A 89 13.05 7.05 2.62
N SER A 90 14.00 7.62 3.33
CA SER A 90 13.81 8.95 3.84
C SER A 90 14.52 9.94 2.95
N ARG A 91 14.10 11.19 3.05
CA ARG A 91 14.70 12.25 2.32
C ARG A 91 15.81 12.79 3.13
N ILE A 92 16.89 13.03 2.52
CA ILE A 92 18.07 13.55 3.21
C ILE A 92 18.37 14.95 2.75
#